data_ec984171d286effaa32562291d96d2cc
#
_entry.id   ec984171d286effaa32562291d96d2cc
#
_cell.length_a   1.000
_cell.length_b   1.000
_cell.length_c   1.000
_cell.angle_alpha   90.00
_cell.angle_beta   90.00
_cell.angle_gamma   90.00
#
_symmetry.space_group_name_H-M   'P 1'
#
loop_
_entity.id
_entity.type
_entity.pdbx_description
1 polymer ?
#
loop_
_entity_poly.entity_id
_entity_poly.type
_entity_poly.pdbx_seq_one_letter_code
_entity_poly.pdbx_strand_id
1 'polypeptide(L)'
;MLAIFQKQVAHAPQELNSPRSGGAAKPRSPDEILRDFHAAHPADAFSTSFGGGAALACVGARACPAAGAGHHQRMFCGLDDIYCVFLGRLDNLSALIRQYGLCGKSTNEALLVIEAYRTLRDRGPYPADQVVKDLAGSFAFVVFDNKSGAVFAALVRAWMLLMLLFVHE
;
A
#
# COMPACT_ATOMS: atom_id res chain seq x y z
N MET A 1 -6.20 5.34 -5.08
CA MET A 1 -4.92 4.70 -4.81
C MET A 1 -4.51 3.94 -6.06
N LEU A 2 -3.29 4.13 -6.50
CA LEU A 2 -2.69 3.48 -7.66
C LEU A 2 -1.28 3.03 -7.27
N ALA A 3 -0.92 1.82 -7.61
CA ALA A 3 0.44 1.31 -7.50
C ALA A 3 0.82 0.65 -8.83
N ILE A 4 1.98 1.00 -9.34
CA ILE A 4 2.51 0.51 -10.62
C ILE A 4 3.85 -0.14 -10.32
N PHE A 5 4.00 -1.37 -10.76
CA PHE A 5 5.26 -2.10 -10.66
C PHE A 5 5.54 -2.74 -12.01
N GLN A 6 6.74 -2.49 -12.54
CA GLN A 6 7.21 -3.22 -13.71
C GLN A 6 7.52 -4.67 -13.31
N LYS A 7 7.47 -5.58 -14.30
CA LYS A 7 7.75 -7.01 -14.07
C LYS A 7 9.13 -7.29 -13.47
N GLN A 8 10.06 -6.36 -13.62
CA GLN A 8 11.39 -6.44 -13.02
C GLN A 8 11.38 -6.18 -11.50
N VAL A 9 10.34 -5.54 -10.98
CA VAL A 9 10.21 -5.20 -9.57
C VAL A 9 9.30 -6.19 -8.86
N ALA A 10 8.18 -6.57 -9.48
CA ALA A 10 7.24 -7.51 -8.89
C ALA A 10 6.49 -8.30 -9.97
N HIS A 11 6.33 -9.59 -9.78
CA HIS A 11 5.52 -10.46 -10.62
C HIS A 11 4.14 -10.64 -10.01
N ALA A 12 3.10 -10.51 -10.85
CA ALA A 12 1.75 -10.84 -10.43
C ALA A 12 1.64 -12.34 -10.11
N PRO A 13 0.89 -12.74 -9.07
CA PRO A 13 0.58 -14.14 -8.82
C PRO A 13 0.01 -14.80 -10.07
N GLN A 14 0.34 -16.08 -10.29
CA GLN A 14 -0.08 -16.82 -11.50
C GLN A 14 -1.60 -16.86 -11.65
N GLU A 15 -2.33 -16.84 -10.54
CA GLU A 15 -3.80 -16.84 -10.48
C GLU A 15 -4.42 -15.56 -11.09
N LEU A 16 -3.66 -14.46 -11.14
CA LEU A 16 -4.10 -13.21 -11.77
C LEU A 16 -3.72 -13.12 -13.25
N ASN A 17 -2.98 -14.09 -13.78
CA ASN A 17 -2.71 -14.23 -15.19
C ASN A 17 -3.95 -14.79 -15.90
N SER A 18 -4.99 -13.97 -16.06
CA SER A 18 -6.11 -14.34 -16.94
C SER A 18 -5.60 -14.62 -18.35
N PRO A 19 -6.06 -15.70 -19.01
CA PRO A 19 -5.80 -15.90 -20.43
C PRO A 19 -6.36 -14.67 -21.17
N ARG A 20 -5.49 -13.86 -21.72
CA ARG A 20 -5.89 -12.68 -22.51
C ARG A 20 -6.71 -13.17 -23.70
N SER A 21 -7.99 -12.92 -23.68
CA SER A 21 -8.82 -12.93 -24.89
C SER A 21 -8.24 -11.88 -25.84
N GLY A 22 -7.86 -12.33 -27.04
CA GLY A 22 -7.06 -11.65 -28.03
C GLY A 22 -7.44 -10.20 -28.29
N GLY A 23 -6.47 -9.34 -28.11
CA GLY A 23 -6.45 -7.94 -28.41
C GLY A 23 -5.21 -7.34 -27.76
N ALA A 24 -4.05 -7.43 -28.44
CA ALA A 24 -2.79 -6.94 -27.93
C ALA A 24 -2.77 -5.39 -27.93
N ALA A 25 -3.45 -4.76 -26.99
CA ALA A 25 -3.15 -3.39 -26.66
C ALA A 25 -1.72 -3.35 -26.10
N LYS A 26 -0.85 -2.54 -26.73
CA LYS A 26 0.51 -2.31 -26.26
C LYS A 26 0.47 -1.94 -24.77
N PRO A 27 1.24 -2.59 -23.90
CA PRO A 27 1.26 -2.23 -22.49
C PRO A 27 1.67 -0.77 -22.35
N ARG A 28 0.86 0.03 -21.66
CA ARG A 28 1.15 1.43 -21.37
C ARG A 28 2.39 1.56 -20.50
N SER A 29 3.16 2.61 -20.72
CA SER A 29 4.29 2.90 -19.84
C SER A 29 3.80 3.38 -18.46
N PRO A 30 4.57 3.18 -17.39
CA PRO A 30 4.25 3.74 -16.06
C PRO A 30 3.99 5.25 -16.10
N ASP A 31 4.79 5.99 -16.87
CA ASP A 31 4.67 7.45 -17.00
C ASP A 31 3.36 7.88 -17.71
N GLU A 32 2.90 7.12 -18.70
CA GLU A 32 1.60 7.35 -19.33
C GLU A 32 0.45 7.14 -18.34
N ILE A 33 0.52 6.07 -17.54
CA ILE A 33 -0.50 5.76 -16.53
C ILE A 33 -0.53 6.84 -15.45
N LEU A 34 0.64 7.29 -14.98
CA LEU A 34 0.74 8.36 -13.99
C LEU A 34 0.22 9.70 -14.54
N ARG A 35 0.51 10.00 -15.80
CA ARG A 35 0.00 11.21 -16.46
C ARG A 35 -1.53 11.20 -16.56
N ASP A 36 -2.10 10.07 -16.97
CA ASP A 36 -3.56 9.89 -17.02
C ASP A 36 -4.18 10.01 -15.62
N PHE A 37 -3.52 9.46 -14.60
CA PHE A 37 -3.96 9.59 -13.21
C PHE A 37 -3.96 11.04 -12.72
N HIS A 38 -2.91 11.81 -13.04
CA HIS A 38 -2.83 13.23 -12.71
C HIS A 38 -3.83 14.07 -13.52
N ALA A 39 -4.05 13.73 -14.78
CA ALA A 39 -5.04 14.40 -15.61
C ALA A 39 -6.47 14.18 -15.09
N ALA A 40 -6.76 12.98 -14.58
CA ALA A 40 -8.06 12.67 -13.99
C ALA A 40 -8.26 13.33 -12.59
N HIS A 41 -7.19 13.69 -11.90
CA HIS A 41 -7.21 14.24 -10.53
C HIS A 41 -6.29 15.45 -10.37
N PRO A 42 -6.53 16.56 -11.12
CA PRO A 42 -5.55 17.65 -11.24
C PRO A 42 -5.29 18.42 -9.94
N ALA A 43 -6.25 18.43 -9.00
CA ALA A 43 -6.16 19.21 -7.77
C ALA A 43 -5.55 18.44 -6.59
N ASP A 44 -5.70 17.12 -6.56
CA ASP A 44 -5.48 16.32 -5.35
C ASP A 44 -4.57 15.10 -5.58
N ALA A 45 -4.03 14.91 -6.78
CA ALA A 45 -3.15 13.78 -7.07
C ALA A 45 -1.75 14.00 -6.50
N PHE A 46 -1.27 13.00 -5.80
CA PHE A 46 0.12 12.87 -5.35
C PHE A 46 0.70 11.59 -5.94
N SER A 47 1.93 11.63 -6.41
CA SER A 47 2.66 10.44 -6.85
C SER A 47 4.13 10.50 -6.49
N THR A 48 4.71 9.34 -6.27
CA THR A 48 6.14 9.13 -6.06
C THR A 48 6.60 8.00 -6.96
N SER A 49 7.68 8.22 -7.69
CA SER A 49 8.32 7.21 -8.54
C SER A 49 9.63 6.76 -7.91
N PHE A 50 9.92 5.47 -8.03
CA PHE A 50 11.12 4.83 -7.50
C PHE A 50 11.95 4.27 -8.65
N GLY A 51 13.21 4.00 -8.39
CA GLY A 51 14.06 3.28 -9.34
C GLY A 51 13.45 1.94 -9.75
N GLY A 52 13.80 1.45 -10.96
CA GLY A 52 13.30 0.15 -11.43
C GLY A 52 11.88 0.12 -11.99
N GLY A 53 11.19 1.27 -12.10
CA GLY A 53 9.85 1.34 -12.68
C GLY A 53 8.72 1.02 -11.69
N ALA A 54 8.95 1.29 -10.41
CA ALA A 54 7.91 1.30 -9.39
C ALA A 54 7.36 2.72 -9.20
N ALA A 55 6.06 2.85 -8.98
CA ALA A 55 5.44 4.12 -8.63
C ALA A 55 4.20 3.91 -7.75
N LEU A 56 4.05 4.80 -6.80
CA LEU A 56 2.87 4.87 -5.94
C LEU A 56 2.16 6.21 -6.15
N ALA A 57 0.84 6.20 -6.25
CA ALA A 57 0.04 7.40 -6.38
C ALA A 57 -1.26 7.32 -5.57
N CYS A 58 -1.69 8.46 -5.06
CA CYS A 58 -2.97 8.56 -4.35
C CYS A 58 -3.62 9.92 -4.60
N VAL A 59 -4.93 9.96 -4.41
CA VAL A 59 -5.75 11.17 -4.50
C VAL A 59 -6.12 11.60 -3.08
N GLY A 60 -6.05 12.91 -2.81
CA GLY A 60 -6.49 13.46 -1.54
C GLY A 60 -5.61 13.07 -0.35
N ALA A 61 -4.28 12.90 -0.59
CA ALA A 61 -3.28 12.71 0.46
C ALA A 61 -3.01 14.01 1.25
N ARG A 62 -4.01 14.85 1.45
CA ARG A 62 -3.89 15.91 2.44
C ARG A 62 -3.89 15.25 3.81
N ALA A 63 -2.86 15.52 4.59
CA ALA A 63 -2.92 15.38 6.03
C ALA A 63 -4.12 16.22 6.51
N CYS A 64 -5.29 15.62 6.64
CA CYS A 64 -6.47 16.31 7.14
C CYS A 64 -6.42 16.30 8.66
N PRO A 65 -6.28 17.46 9.31
CA PRO A 65 -6.65 17.57 10.70
C PRO A 65 -8.18 17.43 10.79
N ALA A 66 -8.62 16.54 11.65
CA ALA A 66 -9.96 16.46 12.20
C ALA A 66 -11.12 16.70 11.21
N ALA A 67 -11.52 15.70 10.48
CA ALA A 67 -12.83 15.70 9.85
C ALA A 67 -13.66 14.55 10.40
N GLY A 68 -14.85 14.92 10.87
CA GLY A 68 -15.82 14.03 11.47
C GLY A 68 -16.24 12.86 10.58
N ALA A 69 -16.88 11.93 11.23
CA ALA A 69 -17.42 10.66 10.78
C ALA A 69 -17.63 10.49 9.26
N GLY A 70 -17.01 9.49 8.69
CA GLY A 70 -17.42 8.87 7.43
C GLY A 70 -16.47 8.98 6.23
N HIS A 71 -15.39 9.73 6.30
CA HIS A 71 -14.46 9.82 5.17
C HIS A 71 -13.34 8.80 5.30
N HIS A 72 -13.20 7.94 4.29
CA HIS A 72 -12.05 7.04 4.17
C HIS A 72 -10.78 7.90 4.06
N GLN A 73 -9.96 7.86 5.10
CA GLN A 73 -8.71 8.58 5.15
C GLN A 73 -7.72 7.95 4.19
N ARG A 74 -7.08 8.77 3.36
CA ARG A 74 -6.02 8.34 2.45
C ARG A 74 -4.71 8.90 2.95
N MET A 75 -3.73 8.02 3.17
CA MET A 75 -2.44 8.41 3.72
C MET A 75 -1.31 7.83 2.90
N PHE A 76 -0.26 8.64 2.75
CA PHE A 76 1.03 8.20 2.24
C PHE A 76 2.07 8.39 3.34
N CYS A 77 2.91 7.39 3.55
CA CYS A 77 3.99 7.42 4.52
C CYS A 77 5.23 6.75 3.96
N GLY A 78 6.41 7.22 4.38
CA GLY A 78 7.68 6.60 4.07
C GLY A 78 8.57 6.56 5.30
N LEU A 79 9.24 5.45 5.53
CA LEU A 79 10.18 5.23 6.62
C LEU A 79 11.23 4.20 6.20
N ASP A 80 12.52 4.53 6.30
CA ASP A 80 13.67 3.62 6.05
C ASP A 80 13.59 2.88 4.69
N ASP A 81 13.24 3.61 3.60
CA ASP A 81 13.01 3.09 2.25
C ASP A 81 11.82 2.13 2.12
N ILE A 82 10.94 2.08 3.10
CA ILE A 82 9.65 1.40 3.05
C ILE A 82 8.56 2.45 2.89
N TYR A 83 7.71 2.27 1.89
CA TYR A 83 6.65 3.22 1.54
C TYR A 83 5.29 2.56 1.63
N CYS A 84 4.32 3.27 2.17
CA CYS A 84 2.95 2.79 2.32
C CYS A 84 1.94 3.81 1.81
N VAL A 85 1.03 3.33 0.97
CA VAL A 85 -0.22 4.04 0.67
C VAL A 85 -1.34 3.30 1.39
N PHE A 86 -2.04 3.99 2.27
CA PHE A 86 -3.13 3.44 3.06
C PHE A 86 -4.44 4.15 2.74
N LEU A 87 -5.52 3.41 2.66
CA LEU A 87 -6.89 3.90 2.45
C LEU A 87 -7.81 3.22 3.45
N GLY A 88 -8.58 3.97 4.18
CA GLY A 88 -9.57 3.45 5.13
C GLY A 88 -9.26 3.81 6.57
N ARG A 89 -9.61 2.90 7.49
CA ARG A 89 -9.45 3.12 8.92
C ARG A 89 -9.20 1.80 9.65
N LEU A 90 -8.35 1.86 10.67
CA LEU A 90 -8.17 0.81 11.66
C LEU A 90 -8.98 1.12 12.93
N ASP A 91 -9.84 0.19 13.32
CA ASP A 91 -10.68 0.33 14.51
C ASP A 91 -9.89 0.07 15.81
N ASN A 92 -8.80 -0.69 15.71
CA ASN A 92 -7.94 -1.06 16.83
C ASN A 92 -6.58 -0.34 16.86
N LEU A 93 -6.41 0.77 16.14
CA LEU A 93 -5.15 1.51 16.00
C LEU A 93 -4.48 1.79 17.37
N SER A 94 -5.24 2.27 18.35
CA SER A 94 -4.70 2.60 19.69
C SER A 94 -4.16 1.39 20.46
N ALA A 95 -4.75 0.22 20.25
CA ALA A 95 -4.27 -1.03 20.85
C ALA A 95 -2.97 -1.48 20.18
N LEU A 96 -2.92 -1.40 18.85
CA LEU A 96 -1.73 -1.76 18.07
C LEU A 96 -0.54 -0.85 18.36
N ILE A 97 -0.75 0.47 18.46
CA ILE A 97 0.29 1.43 18.85
C ILE A 97 0.96 1.01 20.17
N ARG A 98 0.17 0.59 21.17
CA ARG A 98 0.69 0.10 22.46
C ARG A 98 1.40 -1.24 22.32
N GLN A 99 0.85 -2.15 21.53
CA GLN A 99 1.43 -3.49 21.30
C GLN A 99 2.81 -3.40 20.63
N TYR A 100 2.95 -2.51 19.66
CA TYR A 100 4.21 -2.27 18.95
C TYR A 100 5.14 -1.28 19.66
N GLY A 101 4.73 -0.69 20.81
CA GLY A 101 5.53 0.25 21.57
C GLY A 101 5.78 1.59 20.85
N LEU A 102 4.85 2.01 19.99
CA LEU A 102 4.99 3.20 19.16
C LEU A 102 4.49 4.47 19.86
N CYS A 103 4.93 5.64 19.39
CA CYS A 103 4.46 6.92 19.92
C CYS A 103 3.09 7.29 19.35
N GLY A 104 2.06 7.29 20.18
CA GLY A 104 0.69 7.56 19.76
C GLY A 104 0.43 8.94 19.17
N LYS A 105 1.31 9.92 19.41
CA LYS A 105 1.15 11.29 18.87
C LYS A 105 1.60 11.42 17.40
N SER A 106 2.53 10.57 16.97
CA SER A 106 3.14 10.63 15.62
C SER A 106 2.76 9.45 14.72
N THR A 107 2.10 8.44 15.27
CA THR A 107 1.78 7.21 14.53
C THR A 107 0.36 7.29 13.96
N ASN A 108 0.27 7.21 12.64
CA ASN A 108 -0.96 6.99 11.90
C ASN A 108 -1.04 5.55 11.38
N GLU A 109 -2.14 5.20 10.70
CA GLU A 109 -2.37 3.86 10.19
C GLU A 109 -1.30 3.41 9.18
N ALA A 110 -0.89 4.30 8.28
CA ALA A 110 0.15 3.99 7.29
C ALA A 110 1.50 3.72 7.94
N LEU A 111 1.88 4.54 8.93
CA LEU A 111 3.12 4.35 9.68
C LEU A 111 3.07 3.07 10.52
N LEU A 112 1.92 2.78 11.15
CA LEU A 112 1.74 1.53 11.88
C LEU A 112 1.97 0.31 10.98
N VAL A 113 1.41 0.32 9.77
CA VAL A 113 1.58 -0.78 8.80
C VAL A 113 3.05 -0.94 8.41
N ILE A 114 3.78 0.15 8.18
CA ILE A 114 5.22 0.10 7.90
C ILE A 114 5.98 -0.52 9.08
N GLU A 115 5.72 -0.07 10.30
CA GLU A 115 6.41 -0.58 11.51
C GLU A 115 6.09 -2.05 11.78
N ALA A 116 4.85 -2.46 11.58
CA ALA A 116 4.45 -3.86 11.69
C ALA A 116 5.16 -4.73 10.64
N TYR A 117 5.16 -4.30 9.37
CA TYR A 117 5.88 -4.96 8.29
C TYR A 117 7.38 -5.08 8.60
N ARG A 118 8.03 -3.97 9.02
CA ARG A 118 9.45 -3.94 9.38
C ARG A 118 9.77 -4.90 10.52
N THR A 119 8.95 -4.90 11.55
CA THR A 119 9.14 -5.79 12.72
C THR A 119 9.08 -7.26 12.31
N LEU A 120 8.17 -7.64 11.42
CA LEU A 120 8.04 -9.02 10.95
C LEU A 120 9.15 -9.40 9.98
N ARG A 121 9.50 -8.52 9.05
CA ARG A 121 10.63 -8.73 8.13
C ARG A 121 11.93 -8.98 8.89
N ASP A 122 12.22 -8.17 9.92
CA ASP A 122 13.48 -8.21 10.65
C ASP A 122 13.54 -9.37 11.65
N ARG A 123 12.40 -9.90 12.05
CA ARG A 123 12.29 -11.04 12.99
C ARG A 123 12.13 -12.40 12.31
N GLY A 124 12.18 -12.48 10.98
CA GLY A 124 11.94 -13.69 10.16
C GLY A 124 12.09 -15.04 10.89
N PRO A 125 11.47 -16.10 10.41
CA PRO A 125 10.76 -16.30 9.15
C PRO A 125 9.22 -16.10 9.25
N TYR A 126 8.77 -14.92 9.65
CA TYR A 126 7.34 -14.66 9.77
C TYR A 126 6.77 -14.22 8.40
N PRO A 127 5.70 -14.88 7.92
CA PRO A 127 5.06 -14.48 6.68
C PRO A 127 4.39 -13.10 6.84
N ALA A 128 4.42 -12.30 5.79
CA ALA A 128 3.86 -10.95 5.78
C ALA A 128 2.34 -10.90 6.07
N ASP A 129 1.62 -12.01 5.90
CA ASP A 129 0.21 -12.14 6.26
C ASP A 129 -0.07 -11.96 7.76
N GLN A 130 0.93 -12.17 8.63
CA GLN A 130 0.81 -11.93 10.07
C GLN A 130 0.52 -10.44 10.36
N VAL A 131 1.02 -9.50 9.54
CA VAL A 131 0.71 -8.08 9.68
C VAL A 131 -0.80 -7.84 9.64
N VAL A 132 -1.50 -8.53 8.74
CA VAL A 132 -2.93 -8.29 8.51
C VAL A 132 -3.81 -8.94 9.56
N LYS A 133 -3.36 -10.02 10.19
CA LYS A 133 -4.15 -10.76 11.19
C LYS A 133 -4.52 -9.93 12.41
N ASP A 134 -3.63 -9.02 12.80
CA ASP A 134 -3.84 -8.17 13.98
C ASP A 134 -4.62 -6.90 13.64
N LEU A 135 -4.80 -6.58 12.35
CA LEU A 135 -5.48 -5.36 11.91
C LEU A 135 -7.00 -5.56 11.87
N ALA A 136 -7.75 -4.76 12.61
CA ALA A 136 -9.20 -4.75 12.57
C ALA A 136 -9.72 -3.44 11.96
N GLY A 137 -10.65 -3.54 11.00
CA GLY A 137 -11.23 -2.37 10.34
C GLY A 137 -11.62 -2.61 8.89
N SER A 138 -11.85 -1.52 8.17
CA SER A 138 -12.09 -1.52 6.72
C SER A 138 -11.02 -0.68 6.05
N PHE A 139 -10.11 -1.34 5.36
CA PHE A 139 -8.93 -0.68 4.81
C PHE A 139 -8.37 -1.40 3.58
N ALA A 140 -7.56 -0.66 2.84
CA ALA A 140 -6.67 -1.18 1.81
C ALA A 140 -5.31 -0.51 1.94
N PHE A 141 -4.24 -1.23 1.72
CA PHE A 141 -2.91 -0.65 1.65
C PHE A 141 -2.01 -1.35 0.64
N VAL A 142 -0.99 -0.62 0.22
CA VAL A 142 0.16 -1.15 -0.53
C VAL A 142 1.41 -0.70 0.20
N VAL A 143 2.24 -1.66 0.58
CA VAL A 143 3.60 -1.44 1.10
C VAL A 143 4.58 -1.79 -0.01
N PHE A 144 5.54 -0.92 -0.24
CA PHE A 144 6.68 -1.15 -1.12
C PHE A 144 7.98 -0.98 -0.33
N ASP A 145 8.74 -2.06 -0.22
CA ASP A 145 10.08 -2.05 0.36
C ASP A 145 11.10 -1.92 -0.77
N ASN A 146 11.65 -0.73 -0.93
CA ASN A 146 12.58 -0.41 -2.02
C ASN A 146 13.93 -1.13 -1.89
N LYS A 147 14.30 -1.56 -0.67
CA LYS A 147 15.56 -2.30 -0.45
C LYS A 147 15.48 -3.74 -0.91
N SER A 148 14.37 -4.41 -0.58
CA SER A 148 14.17 -5.82 -0.94
C SER A 148 13.45 -6.01 -2.27
N GLY A 149 12.88 -4.93 -2.84
CA GLY A 149 12.01 -5.01 -4.02
C GLY A 149 10.66 -5.68 -3.71
N ALA A 150 10.33 -5.87 -2.43
CA ALA A 150 9.11 -6.54 -2.03
C ALA A 150 7.89 -5.60 -2.09
N VAL A 151 6.79 -6.13 -2.60
CA VAL A 151 5.49 -5.46 -2.61
C VAL A 151 4.50 -6.28 -1.80
N PHE A 152 3.84 -5.65 -0.85
CA PHE A 152 2.79 -6.26 -0.06
C PHE A 152 1.52 -5.43 -0.15
N ALA A 153 0.43 -6.01 -0.61
CA ALA A 153 -0.86 -5.35 -0.73
C ALA A 153 -1.94 -6.14 0.00
N ALA A 154 -2.84 -5.43 0.67
CA ALA A 154 -3.99 -6.03 1.33
C ALA A 154 -5.24 -5.18 1.13
N LEU A 155 -6.39 -5.84 1.00
CA LEU A 155 -7.71 -5.27 1.00
C LEU A 155 -8.58 -6.02 2.01
N VAL A 156 -9.04 -5.32 3.04
CA VAL A 156 -9.94 -5.86 4.05
C VAL A 156 -11.24 -5.07 4.03
N ARG A 157 -12.33 -5.76 3.79
CA ARG A 157 -13.71 -5.28 4.00
C ARG A 157 -14.34 -6.10 5.11
N ALA A 158 -15.37 -5.58 5.76
CA ALA A 158 -16.03 -6.20 6.92
C ALA A 158 -16.35 -7.72 6.80
N TRP A 159 -16.34 -8.29 5.59
CA TRP A 159 -16.64 -9.71 5.29
C TRP A 159 -15.64 -10.41 4.36
N MET A 160 -14.61 -9.73 3.87
CA MET A 160 -13.68 -10.34 2.90
C MET A 160 -12.27 -9.81 3.10
N LEU A 161 -11.35 -10.73 3.31
CA LEU A 161 -9.91 -10.47 3.31
C LEU A 161 -9.35 -10.91 1.96
N LEU A 162 -8.81 -9.99 1.19
CA LEU A 162 -8.01 -10.27 0.01
C LEU A 162 -6.58 -9.80 0.27
N MET A 163 -5.64 -10.74 0.29
CA MET A 163 -4.21 -10.45 0.41
C MET A 163 -3.50 -10.77 -0.89
N LEU A 164 -2.64 -9.88 -1.32
CA LEU A 164 -1.75 -10.07 -2.45
C LEU A 164 -0.31 -9.76 -1.98
N LEU A 165 0.54 -10.77 -1.96
CA LEU A 165 1.96 -10.62 -1.70
C LEU A 165 2.72 -10.81 -3.00
N PHE A 166 3.52 -9.82 -3.37
CA PHE A 166 4.46 -9.89 -4.48
C PHE A 166 5.87 -9.82 -3.89
N VAL A 167 6.65 -10.84 -4.12
CA VAL A 167 8.05 -10.89 -3.71
C VAL A 167 8.88 -11.06 -4.97
N HIS A 168 9.96 -10.29 -5.06
CA HIS A 168 11.00 -10.53 -6.05
C HIS A 168 11.96 -11.59 -5.48
N GLU A 169 12.11 -12.73 -6.17
CA GLU A 169 13.21 -13.68 -5.97
C GLU A 169 14.39 -13.33 -6.87
#